data_ad3e3bb86db6da4c6d4654e1e7819878
#
_entry.id   ad3e3bb86db6da4c6d4654e1e7819878
#
_cell.length_a   1.000
_cell.length_b   1.000
_cell.length_c   1.000
_cell.angle_alpha   90.00
_cell.angle_beta   90.00
_cell.angle_gamma   90.00
#
_symmetry.space_group_name_H-M   'P 1'
#
loop_
_entity.id
_entity.type
_entity.pdbx_description
1 polymer ?
#
loop_
_entity_poly.entity_id
_entity_poly.type
_entity_poly.pdbx_seq_one_letter_code
_entity_poly.pdbx_strand_id
1 'polypeptide(L)'
;MSYLIVDTADRAAWLNARKKVLTATDIARLYCGGPAEWQNVREEKDGRVRDFDTKYMAWGREREATLTDYAMTFVDSRLRPNDRLLISEDDMRIGATPDMAGERVVGEMKTSKHSMPDMRAGLDLKGQALR
;
A
#
# COMPACT_ATOMS: atom_id res chain seq x y z
N MET A 1 -10.59 -4.22 17.30
CA MET A 1 -10.74 -3.59 15.96
C MET A 1 -11.20 -4.68 15.01
N SER A 2 -12.33 -4.49 14.39
CA SER A 2 -12.83 -5.40 13.36
C SER A 2 -12.72 -4.78 11.97
N TYR A 3 -12.72 -5.63 10.95
CA TYR A 3 -12.61 -5.19 9.57
C TYR A 3 -13.33 -6.14 8.62
N LEU A 4 -13.85 -5.58 7.54
CA LEU A 4 -14.38 -6.33 6.41
C LEU A 4 -13.24 -6.68 5.45
N ILE A 5 -13.32 -7.86 4.87
CA ILE A 5 -12.34 -8.36 3.91
C ILE A 5 -12.97 -8.36 2.52
N VAL A 6 -12.29 -7.71 1.56
CA VAL A 6 -12.65 -7.80 0.14
C VAL A 6 -11.56 -8.60 -0.58
N ASP A 7 -11.94 -9.73 -1.15
CA ASP A 7 -11.02 -10.62 -1.87
C ASP A 7 -10.60 -9.99 -3.20
N THR A 8 -9.32 -10.10 -3.53
CA THR A 8 -8.76 -9.61 -4.80
C THR A 8 -8.97 -10.59 -5.96
N ALA A 9 -9.41 -11.81 -5.70
CA ALA A 9 -9.74 -12.78 -6.77
C ALA A 9 -10.83 -12.23 -7.70
N ASP A 10 -11.80 -11.49 -7.16
CA ASP A 10 -12.71 -10.66 -7.95
C ASP A 10 -12.14 -9.24 -8.09
N ARG A 11 -11.35 -9.03 -9.15
CA ARG A 11 -10.71 -7.73 -9.40
C ARG A 11 -11.71 -6.59 -9.58
N ALA A 12 -12.85 -6.84 -10.19
CA ALA A 12 -13.88 -5.80 -10.38
C ALA A 12 -14.50 -5.37 -9.04
N ALA A 13 -14.82 -6.31 -8.18
CA ALA A 13 -15.31 -6.03 -6.83
C ALA A 13 -14.26 -5.31 -5.99
N TRP A 14 -13.01 -5.72 -6.06
CA TRP A 14 -11.90 -5.09 -5.36
C TRP A 14 -11.68 -3.64 -5.82
N LEU A 15 -11.64 -3.38 -7.13
CA LEU A 15 -11.52 -2.02 -7.66
C LEU A 15 -12.70 -1.14 -7.25
N ASN A 16 -13.92 -1.67 -7.27
CA ASN A 16 -15.11 -0.97 -6.82
C ASN A 16 -15.05 -0.62 -5.32
N ALA A 17 -14.61 -1.56 -4.50
CA ALA A 17 -14.45 -1.32 -3.07
C ALA A 17 -13.40 -0.24 -2.80
N ARG A 18 -12.27 -0.25 -3.51
CA ARG A 18 -11.21 0.75 -3.38
C ARG A 18 -11.64 2.17 -3.73
N LYS A 19 -12.58 2.34 -4.66
CA LYS A 19 -13.12 3.66 -4.99
C LYS A 19 -13.90 4.30 -3.85
N LYS A 20 -14.47 3.48 -2.97
CA LYS A 20 -15.34 3.93 -1.86
C LYS A 20 -14.58 4.21 -0.57
N VAL A 21 -13.31 3.86 -0.50
CA VAL A 21 -12.49 4.03 0.70
C VAL A 21 -11.24 4.86 0.40
N LEU A 22 -10.71 5.53 1.41
CA LEU A 22 -9.37 6.10 1.40
C LEU A 22 -8.40 5.01 1.85
N THR A 23 -7.49 4.66 0.97
CA THR A 23 -6.43 3.70 1.30
C THR A 23 -5.24 4.40 1.95
N ALA A 24 -4.36 3.64 2.59
CA ALA A 24 -3.12 4.17 3.16
C ALA A 24 -2.29 4.96 2.12
N THR A 25 -2.22 4.46 0.88
CA THR A 25 -1.57 5.16 -0.23
C THR A 25 -2.26 6.48 -0.57
N ASP A 26 -3.59 6.51 -0.60
CA ASP A 26 -4.34 7.74 -0.86
C ASP A 26 -4.08 8.79 0.21
N ILE A 27 -4.09 8.39 1.49
CA ILE A 27 -3.81 9.27 2.62
C ILE A 27 -2.40 9.85 2.52
N ALA A 28 -1.40 9.05 2.21
CA ALA A 28 -0.03 9.51 2.02
C ALA A 28 0.06 10.52 0.86
N ARG A 29 -0.62 10.26 -0.26
CA ARG A 29 -0.68 11.16 -1.42
C ARG A 29 -1.38 12.50 -1.10
N LEU A 30 -2.45 12.44 -0.33
CA LEU A 30 -3.18 13.64 0.10
C LEU A 30 -2.35 14.47 1.09
N TYR A 31 -1.63 13.82 1.98
CA TYR A 31 -0.80 14.49 2.99
C TYR A 31 0.48 15.10 2.39
N CYS A 32 1.19 14.34 1.56
CA CYS A 32 2.49 14.75 0.99
C CYS A 32 2.37 15.51 -0.33
N GLY A 33 1.24 15.38 -1.02
CA GLY A 33 1.00 16.01 -2.31
C GLY A 33 0.37 17.39 -2.21
N GLY A 34 0.41 18.11 -3.32
CA GLY A 34 -0.26 19.39 -3.48
C GLY A 34 -1.63 19.27 -4.19
N PRO A 35 -2.24 20.41 -4.58
CA PRO A 35 -3.56 20.44 -5.21
C PRO A 35 -3.70 19.56 -6.45
N ALA A 36 -2.66 19.43 -7.26
CA ALA A 36 -2.66 18.55 -8.43
C ALA A 36 -2.82 17.06 -8.02
N GLU A 37 -2.16 16.63 -6.96
CA GLU A 37 -2.27 15.26 -6.47
C GLU A 37 -3.63 15.02 -5.80
N TRP A 38 -4.20 15.99 -5.13
CA TRP A 38 -5.56 15.91 -4.58
C TRP A 38 -6.59 15.70 -5.68
N GLN A 39 -6.44 16.42 -6.78
CA GLN A 39 -7.30 16.26 -7.95
C GLN A 39 -7.14 14.87 -8.57
N ASN A 40 -5.92 14.35 -8.69
CA ASN A 40 -5.67 13.02 -9.19
C ASN A 40 -6.35 11.95 -8.33
N VAL A 41 -6.21 12.02 -7.01
CA VAL A 41 -6.87 11.07 -6.08
C VAL A 41 -8.38 11.13 -6.25
N ARG A 42 -8.96 12.34 -6.32
CA ARG A 42 -10.39 12.52 -6.53
C ARG A 42 -10.87 11.87 -7.83
N GLU A 43 -10.19 12.15 -8.94
CA GLU A 43 -10.55 11.58 -10.24
C GLU A 43 -10.45 10.07 -10.27
N GLU A 44 -9.46 9.50 -9.59
CA GLU A 44 -9.32 8.05 -9.44
C GLU A 44 -10.47 7.45 -8.62
N LYS A 45 -10.93 8.12 -7.56
CA LYS A 45 -12.13 7.70 -6.80
C LYS A 45 -13.41 7.83 -7.64
N ASP A 46 -13.48 8.79 -8.54
CA ASP A 46 -14.59 8.95 -9.48
C ASP A 46 -14.53 7.95 -10.64
N GLY A 47 -13.50 7.13 -10.73
CA GLY A 47 -13.38 6.00 -11.66
C GLY A 47 -12.34 6.13 -12.75
N ARG A 48 -11.54 7.21 -12.78
CA ARG A 48 -10.40 7.32 -13.70
C ARG A 48 -9.40 6.20 -13.41
N VAL A 49 -9.04 5.46 -14.44
CA VAL A 49 -7.99 4.45 -14.34
C VAL A 49 -6.64 5.13 -14.53
N ARG A 50 -5.74 4.91 -13.57
CA ARG A 50 -4.34 5.25 -13.72
C ARG A 50 -3.64 4.14 -14.48
N ASP A 51 -3.34 4.39 -15.73
CA ASP A 51 -2.67 3.42 -16.60
C ASP A 51 -1.19 3.82 -16.80
N PHE A 52 -0.40 3.65 -15.74
CA PHE A 52 1.05 3.70 -15.91
C PHE A 52 1.73 2.69 -14.99
N ASP A 53 2.76 2.07 -15.52
CA ASP A 53 3.64 1.19 -14.79
C ASP A 53 5.09 1.63 -15.03
N THR A 54 5.82 1.87 -13.96
CA THR A 54 7.23 2.25 -14.05
C THR A 54 8.12 1.04 -13.90
N LYS A 55 9.35 1.13 -14.43
CA LYS A 55 10.36 0.07 -14.22
C LYS A 55 10.61 -0.22 -12.74
N TYR A 56 10.43 0.76 -11.87
CA TYR A 56 10.59 0.58 -10.42
C TYR A 56 9.42 -0.20 -9.80
N MET A 57 8.21 0.01 -10.31
CA MET A 57 7.04 -0.77 -9.88
C MET A 57 7.16 -2.23 -10.32
N ALA A 58 7.58 -2.46 -11.57
CA ALA A 58 7.84 -3.81 -12.08
C ALA A 58 8.94 -4.50 -11.24
N TRP A 59 10.04 -3.83 -10.98
CA TRP A 59 11.15 -4.33 -10.18
C TRP A 59 10.71 -4.67 -8.73
N GLY A 60 9.84 -3.86 -8.13
CA GLY A 60 9.25 -4.15 -6.82
C GLY A 60 8.44 -5.43 -6.82
N ARG A 61 7.55 -5.60 -7.80
CA ARG A 61 6.73 -6.82 -7.93
C ARG A 61 7.55 -8.09 -8.12
N GLU A 62 8.61 -8.01 -8.93
CA GLU A 62 9.51 -9.17 -9.15
C GLU A 62 10.17 -9.66 -7.86
N ARG A 63 10.40 -8.76 -6.91
CA ARG A 63 11.07 -9.07 -5.65
C ARG A 63 10.14 -9.35 -4.49
N GLU A 64 8.86 -9.14 -4.69
CA GLU A 64 7.86 -9.29 -3.62
C GLU A 64 7.87 -10.68 -3.00
N ALA A 65 7.94 -11.74 -3.80
CA ALA A 65 8.00 -13.11 -3.31
C ALA A 65 9.23 -13.37 -2.43
N THR A 66 10.41 -12.89 -2.86
CA THR A 66 11.66 -13.05 -2.11
C THR A 66 11.62 -12.27 -0.78
N LEU A 67 11.10 -11.04 -0.81
CA LEU A 67 10.95 -10.22 0.40
C LEU A 67 9.93 -10.83 1.37
N THR A 68 8.86 -11.40 0.85
CA THR A 68 7.85 -12.11 1.64
C THR A 68 8.45 -13.31 2.34
N ASP A 69 9.19 -14.16 1.62
CA ASP A 69 9.86 -15.33 2.20
C ASP A 69 10.88 -14.93 3.28
N TYR A 70 11.64 -13.87 3.03
CA TYR A 70 12.57 -13.32 4.00
C TYR A 70 11.84 -12.83 5.27
N ALA A 71 10.76 -12.08 5.10
CA ALA A 71 9.98 -11.54 6.22
C ALA A 71 9.39 -12.66 7.08
N MET A 72 8.81 -13.69 6.48
CA MET A 72 8.25 -14.84 7.19
C MET A 72 9.33 -15.65 7.93
N THR A 73 10.53 -15.73 7.37
CA THR A 73 11.62 -16.55 7.93
C THR A 73 12.39 -15.83 9.02
N PHE A 74 12.69 -14.54 8.83
CA PHE A 74 13.65 -13.81 9.64
C PHE A 74 13.07 -12.63 10.44
N VAL A 75 11.87 -12.17 10.10
CA VAL A 75 11.26 -11.01 10.78
C VAL A 75 10.14 -11.46 11.71
N ASP A 76 9.09 -12.06 11.18
CA ASP A 76 7.97 -12.56 11.97
C ASP A 76 7.28 -13.73 11.28
N SER A 77 7.36 -14.91 11.89
CA SER A 77 6.78 -16.15 11.35
C SER A 77 5.25 -16.16 11.30
N ARG A 78 4.58 -15.17 11.89
CA ARG A 78 3.11 -15.02 11.83
C ARG A 78 2.64 -14.32 10.56
N LEU A 79 3.54 -13.61 9.89
CA LEU A 79 3.23 -12.93 8.62
C LEU A 79 2.90 -13.92 7.51
N ARG A 80 1.93 -13.57 6.70
CA ARG A 80 1.57 -14.28 5.47
C ARG A 80 1.30 -13.25 4.37
N PRO A 81 1.56 -13.60 3.10
CA PRO A 81 1.17 -12.73 1.98
C PRO A 81 -0.29 -12.36 2.07
N ASN A 82 -0.59 -11.10 1.81
CA ASN A 82 -1.96 -10.61 1.78
C ASN A 82 -2.24 -9.93 0.45
N ASP A 83 -3.35 -10.27 -0.15
CA ASP A 83 -3.85 -9.67 -1.39
C ASP A 83 -5.26 -9.09 -1.21
N ARG A 84 -5.72 -8.92 0.03
CA ARG A 84 -7.07 -8.51 0.35
C ARG A 84 -7.12 -7.06 0.81
N LEU A 85 -8.16 -6.35 0.37
CA LEU A 85 -8.51 -5.05 0.92
C LEU A 85 -9.22 -5.26 2.26
N LEU A 86 -8.69 -4.66 3.30
CA LEU A 86 -9.25 -4.64 4.64
C LEU A 86 -9.92 -3.27 4.85
N ILE A 87 -11.19 -3.26 5.19
CA ILE A 87 -11.98 -2.04 5.43
C ILE A 87 -12.33 -1.98 6.91
N SER A 88 -12.04 -0.86 7.56
CA SER A 88 -12.37 -0.67 8.97
C SER A 88 -13.89 -0.70 9.18
N GLU A 89 -14.37 -1.46 10.15
CA GLU A 89 -15.78 -1.42 10.56
C GLU A 89 -16.09 -0.21 11.44
N ASP A 90 -15.07 0.36 12.09
CA ASP A 90 -15.25 1.60 12.88
C ASP A 90 -15.41 2.83 11.99
N ASP A 91 -14.75 2.83 10.83
CA ASP A 91 -14.93 3.85 9.80
C ASP A 91 -14.80 3.23 8.40
N MET A 92 -15.93 2.95 7.79
CA MET A 92 -16.03 2.33 6.47
C MET A 92 -15.42 3.15 5.33
N ARG A 93 -14.97 4.37 5.60
CA ARG A 93 -14.25 5.20 4.61
C ARG A 93 -12.76 4.90 4.56
N ILE A 94 -12.25 4.09 5.48
CA ILE A 94 -10.83 3.79 5.63
C ILE A 94 -10.57 2.33 5.29
N GLY A 95 -9.59 2.09 4.44
CA GLY A 95 -9.16 0.74 4.08
C GLY A 95 -7.67 0.66 3.79
N ALA A 96 -7.13 -0.55 3.79
CA ALA A 96 -5.75 -0.82 3.44
C ALA A 96 -5.59 -2.19 2.80
N THR A 97 -4.60 -2.31 1.91
CA THR A 97 -4.13 -3.60 1.40
C THR A 97 -2.66 -3.74 1.81
N PRO A 98 -2.37 -4.17 3.03
CA PRO A 98 -1.00 -4.44 3.43
C PRO A 98 -0.41 -5.58 2.59
N ASP A 99 0.88 -5.55 2.32
CA ASP A 99 1.55 -6.59 1.54
C ASP A 99 1.53 -7.94 2.27
N MET A 100 1.61 -7.90 3.59
CA MET A 100 1.53 -9.07 4.46
C MET A 100 0.64 -8.81 5.66
N ALA A 101 -0.03 -9.84 6.14
CA ALA A 101 -0.85 -9.78 7.33
C ALA A 101 -0.74 -11.08 8.14
N GLY A 102 -0.93 -10.97 9.44
CA GLY A 102 -1.02 -12.09 10.36
C GLY A 102 -1.85 -11.71 11.57
N GLU A 103 -1.95 -12.62 12.55
CA GLU A 103 -2.62 -12.31 13.79
C GLU A 103 -1.88 -11.18 14.52
N ARG A 104 -2.52 -10.02 14.66
CA ARG A 104 -2.00 -8.82 15.34
C ARG A 104 -0.71 -8.24 14.74
N VAL A 105 -0.40 -8.57 13.50
CA VAL A 105 0.78 -8.06 12.80
C VAL A 105 0.46 -7.79 11.35
N VAL A 106 1.02 -6.72 10.81
CA VAL A 106 0.99 -6.40 9.38
C VAL A 106 2.40 -6.10 8.91
N GLY A 107 2.69 -6.40 7.66
CA GLY A 107 3.96 -6.12 7.02
C GLY A 107 3.74 -5.32 5.75
N GLU A 108 4.59 -4.33 5.54
CA GLU A 108 4.66 -3.54 4.33
C GLU A 108 6.06 -3.66 3.75
N MET A 109 6.15 -3.96 2.46
CA MET A 109 7.42 -4.16 1.78
C MET A 109 7.67 -3.00 0.82
N LYS A 110 8.86 -2.43 0.91
CA LYS A 110 9.29 -1.36 0.01
C LYS A 110 10.64 -1.67 -0.57
N THR A 111 10.75 -1.48 -1.88
CA THR A 111 12.03 -1.40 -2.56
C THR A 111 12.40 0.07 -2.74
N SER A 112 13.66 0.39 -2.56
CA SER A 112 14.14 1.76 -2.67
C SER A 112 15.47 1.81 -3.41
N LYS A 113 15.68 2.89 -4.15
CA LYS A 113 16.98 3.23 -4.70
C LYS A 113 17.91 3.89 -3.68
N HIS A 114 17.36 4.31 -2.54
CA HIS A 114 18.12 4.91 -1.44
C HIS A 114 18.66 3.84 -0.51
N SER A 115 19.80 4.10 0.10
CA SER A 115 20.38 3.20 1.10
C SER A 115 19.55 3.18 2.40
N MET A 116 19.70 2.14 3.19
CA MET A 116 19.05 2.08 4.51
C MET A 116 19.51 3.20 5.46
N PRO A 117 20.80 3.63 5.46
CA PRO A 117 21.21 4.80 6.22
C PRO A 117 20.45 6.08 5.85
N ASP A 118 20.23 6.33 4.54
CA ASP A 118 19.48 7.50 4.09
C ASP A 118 18.04 7.48 4.60
N MET A 119 17.39 6.32 4.54
CA MET A 119 16.03 6.14 5.03
C MET A 119 15.95 6.31 6.56
N ARG A 120 16.94 5.80 7.30
CA ARG A 120 17.04 6.00 8.76
C ARG A 120 17.30 7.43 9.13
N ALA A 121 17.93 8.21 8.27
CA ALA A 121 18.13 9.65 8.44
C ALA A 121 16.86 10.49 8.21
N GLY A 122 15.73 9.87 7.92
CA GLY A 122 14.46 10.56 7.73
C GLY A 122 14.22 11.07 6.30
N LEU A 123 14.79 10.39 5.33
CA LEU A 123 14.54 10.68 3.91
C LEU A 123 13.41 9.78 3.37
N ASP A 124 12.56 10.36 2.54
CA ASP A 124 11.59 9.58 1.77
C ASP A 124 12.27 8.82 0.60
N LEU A 125 11.49 8.06 -0.15
CA LEU A 125 11.99 7.29 -1.29
C LEU A 125 12.56 8.15 -2.43
N LYS A 126 12.37 9.46 -2.39
CA LYS A 126 12.93 10.42 -3.36
C LYS A 126 14.09 11.21 -2.80
N GLY A 127 14.54 10.93 -1.59
CA GLY A 127 15.61 11.64 -0.90
C GLY A 127 15.17 12.96 -0.29
N GLN A 128 13.87 13.17 -0.12
CA GLN A 128 13.32 14.36 0.55
C GLN A 128 13.18 14.09 2.04
N ALA A 129 13.35 15.14 2.86
CA ALA A 129 13.13 15.00 4.29
C ALA A 129 11.69 14.60 4.59
N LEU A 130 11.52 13.62 5.46
CA LEU A 130 10.21 13.24 5.98
C LEU A 130 9.72 14.35 6.92
N ARG A 131 8.51 14.80 6.69
CA ARG A 131 7.84 15.84 7.47
C ARG A 131 6.91 15.25 8.52
#